data_947ff8218c9a94b8d827dbac6f67d09f
#
_entry.id   947ff8218c9a94b8d827dbac6f67d09f
#
_cell.length_a   1.000
_cell.length_b   1.000
_cell.length_c   1.000
_cell.angle_alpha   90.00
_cell.angle_beta   90.00
_cell.angle_gamma   90.00
#
_symmetry.space_group_name_H-M   'P 1'
#
loop_
_entity.id
_entity.type
_entity.pdbx_description
1 polymer ?
#
loop_
_entity_poly.entity_id
_entity_poly.type
_entity_poly.pdbx_seq_one_letter_code
_entity_poly.pdbx_strand_id
1 'polypeptide(L)'
;MRLISVILFIVEFVRGAVLVSLLPIYGSKTLGLAPDVIGAAISAHYITDTILKMAIGYLLDRFSIRLVVQVGLLVSLAGVYMLQFAELPWMFIGAAALYGIGMSPIWIVCLTKVSEQQRATQMGFLYTIWLVGLGSGPIVCNILLDYSTSFTYKLLVTMSVLACLLTLFMRKGKAVTPDRMPLREQFTILKDRLSHMKLLLPGMILQTTGASMLIPILPSFADKELGLSGTQYSILLTAGGICAVAGLIPMGKLSDKLGGQKWFLVAGFGVFALGLYMLASGLTFWYCLLIAIVLGVSYAAILPSWNALLASYVPPKQEGLGWGVLSTFEGIGVMIGPVAGGFIAAWNGVTAVFWISAILFGLIGLFYLWFPFHAFTPNGEATNK
;
A
#
# COMPACT_ATOMS: atom_id res chain seq x y z
N MET A 1 12.28 -6.41 18.91
CA MET A 1 11.10 -6.47 18.03
C MET A 1 9.87 -5.75 18.63
N ARG A 2 9.38 -6.04 19.85
CA ARG A 2 8.09 -5.48 20.35
C ARG A 2 7.93 -3.97 20.20
N LEU A 3 8.89 -3.15 20.66
CA LEU A 3 8.80 -1.68 20.57
C LEU A 3 8.73 -1.18 19.13
N ILE A 4 9.57 -1.73 18.23
CA ILE A 4 9.58 -1.36 16.81
C ILE A 4 8.26 -1.71 16.14
N SER A 5 7.66 -2.86 16.50
CA SER A 5 6.35 -3.27 16.01
C SER A 5 5.22 -2.32 16.45
N VAL A 6 5.28 -1.82 17.68
CA VAL A 6 4.31 -0.81 18.17
C VAL A 6 4.47 0.50 17.42
N ILE A 7 5.71 0.96 17.20
CA ILE A 7 5.97 2.17 16.41
C ILE A 7 5.47 1.97 14.98
N LEU A 8 5.74 0.81 14.35
CA LEU A 8 5.26 0.49 13.02
C LEU A 8 3.73 0.55 12.95
N PHE A 9 3.03 -0.07 13.90
CA PHE A 9 1.57 -0.03 13.95
C PHE A 9 1.04 1.40 14.02
N ILE A 10 1.56 2.25 14.92
CA ILE A 10 1.12 3.64 15.06
C ILE A 10 1.40 4.43 13.78
N VAL A 11 2.56 4.27 13.19
CA VAL A 11 2.97 4.95 11.96
C VAL A 11 2.05 4.55 10.80
N GLU A 12 1.76 3.26 10.64
CA GLU A 12 0.87 2.77 9.57
C GLU A 12 -0.59 3.14 9.83
N PHE A 13 -1.03 3.17 11.10
CA PHE A 13 -2.34 3.68 11.47
C PHE A 13 -2.52 5.14 11.03
N VAL A 14 -1.55 6.02 11.38
CA VAL A 14 -1.59 7.42 10.96
C VAL A 14 -1.52 7.53 9.43
N ARG A 15 -0.69 6.69 8.77
CA ARG A 15 -0.55 6.69 7.32
C ARG A 15 -1.86 6.35 6.63
N GLY A 16 -2.52 5.28 7.06
CA GLY A 16 -3.81 4.88 6.52
C GLY A 16 -4.87 5.97 6.74
N ALA A 17 -4.97 6.48 7.97
CA ALA A 17 -5.90 7.55 8.32
C ALA A 17 -5.69 8.82 7.48
N VAL A 18 -4.43 9.24 7.29
CA VAL A 18 -4.09 10.45 6.52
C VAL A 18 -4.37 10.24 5.03
N LEU A 19 -3.83 9.19 4.41
CA LEU A 19 -3.89 9.02 2.96
C LEU A 19 -5.27 8.60 2.45
N VAL A 20 -5.96 7.72 3.18
CA VAL A 20 -7.21 7.10 2.71
C VAL A 20 -8.44 7.90 3.17
N SER A 21 -8.33 8.67 4.25
CA SER A 21 -9.48 9.39 4.82
C SER A 21 -9.25 10.90 4.97
N LEU A 22 -8.24 11.32 5.74
CA LEU A 22 -8.06 12.74 6.04
C LEU A 22 -7.80 13.57 4.77
N LEU A 23 -6.80 13.22 3.96
CA LEU A 23 -6.48 13.98 2.74
C LEU A 23 -7.68 14.05 1.78
N PRO A 24 -8.36 12.94 1.43
CA PRO A 24 -9.51 13.02 0.54
C PRO A 24 -10.70 13.80 1.13
N ILE A 25 -11.06 13.53 2.40
CA ILE A 25 -12.26 14.14 3.01
C ILE A 25 -12.00 15.60 3.37
N TYR A 26 -10.89 15.90 4.05
CA TYR A 26 -10.54 17.28 4.43
C TYR A 26 -10.28 18.15 3.20
N GLY A 27 -9.54 17.60 2.22
CA GLY A 27 -9.28 18.29 0.95
C GLY A 27 -10.56 18.64 0.19
N SER A 28 -11.48 17.67 0.04
CA SER A 28 -12.71 17.88 -0.73
C SER A 28 -13.79 18.66 0.03
N LYS A 29 -14.09 18.29 1.30
CA LYS A 29 -15.21 18.87 2.05
C LYS A 29 -14.87 20.19 2.75
N THR A 30 -13.63 20.32 3.26
CA THR A 30 -13.25 21.50 4.06
C THR A 30 -12.52 22.53 3.21
N LEU A 31 -11.57 22.11 2.37
CA LEU A 31 -10.79 23.03 1.53
C LEU A 31 -11.38 23.23 0.14
N GLY A 32 -12.38 22.44 -0.27
CA GLY A 32 -12.98 22.53 -1.61
C GLY A 32 -12.02 22.18 -2.75
N LEU A 33 -10.95 21.42 -2.47
CA LEU A 33 -9.95 21.07 -3.47
C LEU A 33 -10.51 20.07 -4.48
N ALA A 34 -10.10 20.24 -5.73
CA ALA A 34 -10.46 19.34 -6.81
C ALA A 34 -9.78 17.96 -6.65
N PRO A 35 -10.38 16.87 -7.17
CA PRO A 35 -9.86 15.51 -7.04
C PRO A 35 -8.44 15.30 -7.58
N ASP A 36 -8.04 16.04 -8.61
CA ASP A 36 -6.70 16.02 -9.19
C ASP A 36 -5.65 16.55 -8.21
N VAL A 37 -5.96 17.62 -7.46
CA VAL A 37 -5.08 18.16 -6.41
C VAL A 37 -4.92 17.17 -5.27
N ILE A 38 -6.00 16.50 -4.87
CA ILE A 38 -5.97 15.48 -3.82
C ILE A 38 -5.13 14.27 -4.30
N GLY A 39 -5.35 13.84 -5.53
CA GLY A 39 -4.55 12.78 -6.16
C GLY A 39 -3.07 13.13 -6.26
N ALA A 40 -2.75 14.39 -6.64
CA ALA A 40 -1.38 14.88 -6.69
C ALA A 40 -0.72 14.89 -5.30
N ALA A 41 -1.44 15.27 -4.24
CA ALA A 41 -0.92 15.25 -2.87
C ALA A 41 -0.58 13.82 -2.41
N ILE A 42 -1.47 12.86 -2.64
CA ILE A 42 -1.25 11.46 -2.30
C ILE A 42 -0.08 10.88 -3.12
N SER A 43 -0.01 11.20 -4.42
CA SER A 43 1.13 10.78 -5.25
C SER A 43 2.44 11.41 -4.79
N ALA A 44 2.46 12.68 -4.41
CA ALA A 44 3.64 13.35 -3.88
C ALA A 44 4.17 12.65 -2.62
N HIS A 45 3.27 12.21 -1.73
CA HIS A 45 3.63 11.37 -0.58
C HIS A 45 4.33 10.07 -1.02
N TYR A 46 3.72 9.31 -1.95
CA TYR A 46 4.30 8.04 -2.41
C TYR A 46 5.59 8.21 -3.20
N ILE A 47 5.73 9.29 -3.98
CA ILE A 47 6.96 9.62 -4.70
C ILE A 47 8.10 9.85 -3.71
N THR A 48 7.88 10.71 -2.71
CA THR A 48 8.90 11.02 -1.70
C THR A 48 9.23 9.82 -0.84
N ASP A 49 8.24 9.04 -0.40
CA ASP A 49 8.45 7.77 0.31
C ASP A 49 9.30 6.80 -0.51
N THR A 50 8.99 6.60 -1.79
CA THR A 50 9.65 5.59 -2.64
C THR A 50 11.08 6.00 -3.02
N ILE A 51 11.28 7.24 -3.46
CA ILE A 51 12.61 7.73 -3.89
C ILE A 51 13.59 7.73 -2.72
N LEU A 52 13.12 8.12 -1.55
CA LEU A 52 13.98 8.22 -0.37
C LEU A 52 14.31 6.86 0.27
N LYS A 53 13.60 5.78 -0.06
CA LYS A 53 13.96 4.44 0.42
C LYS A 53 15.40 4.05 0.09
N MET A 54 15.88 4.44 -1.08
CA MET A 54 17.28 4.21 -1.47
C MET A 54 18.27 5.03 -0.62
N ALA A 55 17.96 6.30 -0.35
CA ALA A 55 18.80 7.16 0.48
C ALA A 55 18.82 6.71 1.95
N ILE A 56 17.71 6.19 2.45
CA ILE A 56 17.58 5.74 3.84
C ILE A 56 18.47 4.53 4.13
N GLY A 57 18.60 3.59 3.19
CA GLY A 57 19.56 2.49 3.32
C GLY A 57 20.98 3.01 3.58
N TYR A 58 21.41 3.98 2.79
CA TYR A 58 22.72 4.64 2.97
C TYR A 58 22.85 5.37 4.31
N LEU A 59 21.80 6.05 4.77
CA LEU A 59 21.79 6.74 6.06
C LEU A 59 21.87 5.76 7.24
N LEU A 60 21.19 4.61 7.14
CA LEU A 60 21.24 3.56 8.17
C LEU A 60 22.62 2.92 8.28
N ASP A 61 23.42 2.91 7.21
CA ASP A 61 24.80 2.43 7.24
C ASP A 61 25.75 3.36 7.99
N ARG A 62 25.46 4.66 8.01
CA ARG A 62 26.34 5.70 8.57
C ARG A 62 25.90 6.17 9.94
N PHE A 63 24.60 6.25 10.19
CA PHE A 63 24.00 6.79 11.39
C PHE A 63 23.33 5.70 12.24
N SER A 64 23.04 6.01 13.49
CA SER A 64 22.31 5.07 14.35
C SER A 64 20.86 4.91 13.85
N ILE A 65 20.34 3.67 13.90
CA ILE A 65 18.96 3.34 13.58
C ILE A 65 17.98 4.29 14.26
N ARG A 66 18.21 4.54 15.57
CA ARG A 66 17.37 5.46 16.36
C ARG A 66 17.34 6.85 15.75
N LEU A 67 18.49 7.43 15.39
CA LEU A 67 18.57 8.78 14.84
C LEU A 67 17.82 8.88 13.51
N VAL A 68 18.05 7.93 12.59
CA VAL A 68 17.42 7.94 11.26
C VAL A 68 15.89 7.83 11.37
N VAL A 69 15.39 6.92 12.22
CA VAL A 69 13.94 6.77 12.44
C VAL A 69 13.37 8.00 13.13
N GLN A 70 14.05 8.54 14.12
CA GLN A 70 13.59 9.70 14.88
C GLN A 70 13.50 10.96 14.01
N VAL A 71 14.53 11.25 13.22
CA VAL A 71 14.51 12.38 12.26
C VAL A 71 13.42 12.18 11.22
N GLY A 72 13.30 10.97 10.66
CA GLY A 72 12.22 10.67 9.71
C GLY A 72 10.84 10.94 10.30
N LEU A 73 10.54 10.41 11.49
CA LEU A 73 9.22 10.61 12.11
C LEU A 73 8.97 12.06 12.52
N LEU A 74 10.01 12.83 12.89
CA LEU A 74 9.86 14.27 13.11
C LEU A 74 9.50 15.04 11.82
N VAL A 75 10.14 14.70 10.71
CA VAL A 75 9.79 15.26 9.38
C VAL A 75 8.36 14.90 9.01
N SER A 76 7.96 13.64 9.22
CA SER A 76 6.62 13.16 9.00
C SER A 76 5.58 13.89 9.86
N LEU A 77 5.87 14.07 11.16
CA LEU A 77 5.03 14.85 12.07
C LEU A 77 4.87 16.30 11.59
N ALA A 78 5.96 16.94 11.13
CA ALA A 78 5.89 18.29 10.57
C ALA A 78 4.96 18.32 9.34
N GLY A 79 5.05 17.32 8.44
CA GLY A 79 4.15 17.20 7.29
C GLY A 79 2.68 17.08 7.70
N VAL A 80 2.35 16.18 8.63
CA VAL A 80 0.97 16.07 9.15
C VAL A 80 0.50 17.36 9.79
N TYR A 81 1.37 18.02 10.60
CA TYR A 81 1.02 19.27 11.27
C TYR A 81 0.77 20.41 10.26
N MET A 82 1.56 20.48 9.19
CA MET A 82 1.40 21.51 8.15
C MET A 82 0.09 21.37 7.35
N LEU A 83 -0.50 20.18 7.26
CA LEU A 83 -1.77 19.96 6.57
C LEU A 83 -2.89 20.85 7.13
N GLN A 84 -2.85 21.19 8.42
CA GLN A 84 -3.86 22.07 9.05
C GLN A 84 -3.85 23.49 8.50
N PHE A 85 -2.69 23.95 8.01
CA PHE A 85 -2.49 25.32 7.49
C PHE A 85 -2.43 25.36 5.96
N ALA A 86 -2.71 24.24 5.32
CA ALA A 86 -2.57 24.08 3.87
C ALA A 86 -3.84 24.55 3.14
N GLU A 87 -4.08 25.86 3.13
CA GLU A 87 -5.23 26.49 2.45
C GLU A 87 -5.09 26.49 0.93
N LEU A 88 -3.85 26.49 0.42
CA LEU A 88 -3.56 26.52 -1.01
C LEU A 88 -3.19 25.12 -1.54
N PRO A 89 -3.56 24.78 -2.80
CA PRO A 89 -3.26 23.46 -3.39
C PRO A 89 -1.80 23.05 -3.29
N TRP A 90 -0.86 23.95 -3.57
CA TRP A 90 0.58 23.65 -3.52
C TRP A 90 1.08 23.42 -2.08
N MET A 91 0.50 24.08 -1.08
CA MET A 91 0.81 23.84 0.34
C MET A 91 0.33 22.46 0.77
N PHE A 92 -0.87 22.05 0.31
CA PHE A 92 -1.45 20.75 0.59
C PHE A 92 -0.59 19.62 -0.01
N ILE A 93 -0.16 19.76 -1.26
CA ILE A 93 0.74 18.83 -1.95
C ILE A 93 2.10 18.79 -1.24
N GLY A 94 2.67 19.96 -0.89
CA GLY A 94 3.95 20.06 -0.20
C GLY A 94 3.94 19.43 1.20
N ALA A 95 2.88 19.62 1.97
CA ALA A 95 2.70 19.00 3.28
C ALA A 95 2.59 17.46 3.18
N ALA A 96 1.87 16.95 2.18
CA ALA A 96 1.76 15.52 1.91
C ALA A 96 3.11 14.92 1.46
N ALA A 97 3.87 15.63 0.62
CA ALA A 97 5.23 15.24 0.23
C ALA A 97 6.17 15.19 1.43
N LEU A 98 6.13 16.21 2.29
CA LEU A 98 6.93 16.26 3.52
C LEU A 98 6.58 15.10 4.46
N TYR A 99 5.29 14.77 4.57
CA TYR A 99 4.81 13.61 5.31
C TYR A 99 5.43 12.31 4.77
N GLY A 100 5.49 12.14 3.44
CA GLY A 100 6.06 10.95 2.79
C GLY A 100 7.57 10.78 3.05
N ILE A 101 8.33 11.87 3.11
CA ILE A 101 9.79 11.84 3.37
C ILE A 101 10.13 11.04 4.63
N GLY A 102 9.34 11.17 5.68
CA GLY A 102 9.65 10.61 6.98
C GLY A 102 9.16 9.19 7.23
N MET A 103 8.38 8.60 6.32
CA MET A 103 7.72 7.30 6.56
C MET A 103 8.60 6.07 6.33
N SER A 104 9.48 6.12 5.33
CA SER A 104 10.29 4.96 4.90
C SER A 104 11.22 4.36 5.97
N PRO A 105 11.85 5.11 6.90
CA PRO A 105 12.87 4.57 7.80
C PRO A 105 12.38 3.42 8.67
N ILE A 106 11.16 3.50 9.21
CA ILE A 106 10.66 2.49 10.14
C ILE A 106 10.45 1.14 9.46
N TRP A 107 9.92 1.15 8.22
CA TRP A 107 9.71 -0.07 7.44
C TRP A 107 11.02 -0.78 7.14
N ILE A 108 12.02 -0.04 6.63
CA ILE A 108 13.35 -0.60 6.33
C ILE A 108 13.99 -1.19 7.59
N VAL A 109 13.92 -0.49 8.72
CA VAL A 109 14.44 -1.01 9.99
C VAL A 109 13.70 -2.27 10.43
N CYS A 110 12.40 -2.38 10.22
CA CYS A 110 11.67 -3.61 10.50
C CYS A 110 12.20 -4.79 9.68
N LEU A 111 12.42 -4.59 8.38
CA LEU A 111 12.95 -5.62 7.48
C LEU A 111 14.36 -6.07 7.88
N THR A 112 15.24 -5.14 8.30
CA THR A 112 16.61 -5.50 8.75
C THR A 112 16.65 -6.26 10.08
N LYS A 113 15.53 -6.34 10.82
CA LYS A 113 15.43 -7.08 12.09
C LYS A 113 14.88 -8.50 11.93
N VAL A 114 14.49 -8.88 10.74
CA VAL A 114 14.01 -10.23 10.43
C VAL A 114 15.18 -11.20 10.42
N SER A 115 15.11 -12.30 11.22
CA SER A 115 16.17 -13.30 11.27
C SER A 115 16.01 -14.31 10.11
N GLU A 116 17.13 -14.82 9.60
CA GLU A 116 17.13 -15.81 8.53
C GLU A 116 16.43 -17.13 8.92
N GLN A 117 16.56 -17.55 10.19
CA GLN A 117 16.03 -18.82 10.68
C GLN A 117 14.51 -18.90 10.73
N GLN A 118 13.80 -17.76 10.88
CA GLN A 118 12.32 -17.68 10.95
C GLN A 118 11.78 -16.58 10.03
N ARG A 119 12.39 -16.41 8.88
CA ARG A 119 12.16 -15.29 7.99
C ARG A 119 10.69 -15.18 7.55
N ALA A 120 10.11 -16.26 7.06
CA ALA A 120 8.72 -16.27 6.60
C ALA A 120 7.73 -15.91 7.71
N THR A 121 7.88 -16.48 8.90
CA THR A 121 7.03 -16.20 10.06
C THR A 121 7.15 -14.75 10.53
N GLN A 122 8.37 -14.25 10.62
CA GLN A 122 8.61 -12.85 11.07
C GLN A 122 8.14 -11.84 10.03
N MET A 123 8.31 -12.11 8.74
CA MET A 123 7.74 -11.29 7.66
C MET A 123 6.21 -11.30 7.72
N GLY A 124 5.58 -12.46 7.85
CA GLY A 124 4.13 -12.57 8.02
C GLY A 124 3.62 -11.74 9.19
N PHE A 125 4.32 -11.77 10.33
CA PHE A 125 3.97 -10.94 11.50
C PHE A 125 4.11 -9.44 11.21
N LEU A 126 5.17 -9.00 10.53
CA LEU A 126 5.36 -7.59 10.15
C LEU A 126 4.28 -7.12 9.18
N TYR A 127 3.96 -7.92 8.17
CA TYR A 127 2.88 -7.60 7.22
C TYR A 127 1.50 -7.57 7.90
N THR A 128 1.26 -8.41 8.89
CA THR A 128 0.02 -8.36 9.69
C THR A 128 -0.07 -7.04 10.45
N ILE A 129 0.99 -6.62 11.14
CA ILE A 129 1.01 -5.33 11.86
C ILE A 129 0.81 -4.17 10.88
N TRP A 130 1.51 -4.21 9.75
CA TRP A 130 1.40 -3.22 8.69
C TRP A 130 -0.04 -3.10 8.20
N LEU A 131 -0.66 -4.21 7.83
CA LEU A 131 -2.02 -4.24 7.27
C LEU A 131 -3.08 -3.83 8.30
N VAL A 132 -2.95 -4.31 9.54
CA VAL A 132 -3.88 -3.93 10.63
C VAL A 132 -3.75 -2.44 10.96
N GLY A 133 -2.52 -1.90 11.01
CA GLY A 133 -2.29 -0.47 11.20
C GLY A 133 -2.90 0.35 10.06
N LEU A 134 -2.48 0.06 8.83
CA LEU A 134 -2.91 0.77 7.62
C LEU A 134 -4.43 0.72 7.42
N GLY A 135 -5.06 -0.42 7.69
CA GLY A 135 -6.51 -0.60 7.53
C GLY A 135 -7.35 -0.02 8.66
N SER A 136 -6.90 -0.10 9.92
CA SER A 136 -7.64 0.44 11.06
C SER A 136 -7.66 1.98 11.09
N GLY A 137 -6.61 2.62 10.56
CA GLY A 137 -6.51 4.08 10.50
C GLY A 137 -7.70 4.75 9.82
N PRO A 138 -8.01 4.42 8.56
CA PRO A 138 -9.16 4.98 7.85
C PRO A 138 -10.50 4.71 8.56
N ILE A 139 -10.67 3.51 9.10
CA ILE A 139 -11.90 3.11 9.79
C ILE A 139 -12.18 4.07 10.95
N VAL A 140 -11.20 4.24 11.84
CA VAL A 140 -11.32 5.13 13.00
C VAL A 140 -11.43 6.59 12.54
N CYS A 141 -10.63 7.01 11.55
CA CYS A 141 -10.63 8.37 11.04
C CYS A 141 -11.99 8.76 10.44
N ASN A 142 -12.61 7.90 9.64
CA ASN A 142 -13.91 8.18 9.03
C ASN A 142 -15.02 8.36 10.08
N ILE A 143 -15.04 7.48 11.09
CA ILE A 143 -16.01 7.58 12.19
C ILE A 143 -15.84 8.92 12.93
N LEU A 144 -14.61 9.29 13.23
CA LEU A 144 -14.32 10.53 13.97
C LEU A 144 -14.55 11.78 13.14
N LEU A 145 -14.32 11.74 11.82
CA LEU A 145 -14.58 12.87 10.92
C LEU A 145 -16.07 13.22 10.84
N ASP A 146 -16.95 12.24 10.99
CA ASP A 146 -18.40 12.49 11.08
C ASP A 146 -18.77 13.34 12.32
N TYR A 147 -17.98 13.28 13.40
CA TYR A 147 -18.23 14.05 14.63
C TYR A 147 -17.43 15.36 14.65
N SER A 148 -16.14 15.34 14.36
CA SER A 148 -15.28 16.53 14.44
C SER A 148 -13.97 16.38 13.72
N THR A 149 -13.75 17.18 12.68
CA THR A 149 -12.47 17.25 11.95
C THR A 149 -11.33 17.69 12.87
N SER A 150 -11.58 18.67 13.76
CA SER A 150 -10.55 19.18 14.69
C SER A 150 -10.10 18.11 15.68
N PHE A 151 -11.02 17.32 16.22
CA PHE A 151 -10.68 16.22 17.14
C PHE A 151 -9.89 15.13 16.41
N THR A 152 -10.33 14.72 15.23
CA THR A 152 -9.66 13.72 14.39
C THR A 152 -8.23 14.13 14.11
N TYR A 153 -8.05 15.38 13.69
CA TYR A 153 -6.73 15.93 13.41
C TYR A 153 -5.81 15.92 14.63
N LYS A 154 -6.31 16.37 15.80
CA LYS A 154 -5.55 16.35 17.06
C LYS A 154 -5.15 14.91 17.46
N LEU A 155 -6.02 13.93 17.25
CA LEU A 155 -5.70 12.53 17.50
C LEU A 155 -4.53 12.06 16.62
N LEU A 156 -4.55 12.35 15.32
CA LEU A 156 -3.49 11.94 14.40
C LEU A 156 -2.15 12.59 14.74
N VAL A 157 -2.15 13.87 15.08
CA VAL A 157 -0.95 14.57 15.56
C VAL A 157 -0.45 13.94 16.86
N THR A 158 -1.33 13.67 17.83
CA THR A 158 -0.96 13.03 19.10
C THR A 158 -0.35 11.64 18.88
N MET A 159 -0.92 10.82 17.98
CA MET A 159 -0.37 9.52 17.62
C MET A 159 1.01 9.65 16.96
N SER A 160 1.19 10.64 16.08
CA SER A 160 2.49 10.91 15.46
C SER A 160 3.54 11.36 16.50
N VAL A 161 3.15 12.21 17.46
CA VAL A 161 4.01 12.61 18.58
C VAL A 161 4.37 11.39 19.44
N LEU A 162 3.39 10.53 19.76
CA LEU A 162 3.62 9.29 20.51
C LEU A 162 4.62 8.38 19.78
N ALA A 163 4.49 8.20 18.47
CA ALA A 163 5.47 7.45 17.67
C ALA A 163 6.88 8.05 17.79
N CYS A 164 7.02 9.38 17.70
CA CYS A 164 8.29 10.07 17.88
C CYS A 164 8.87 9.84 19.29
N LEU A 165 8.07 9.96 20.34
CA LEU A 165 8.50 9.74 21.72
C LEU A 165 8.95 8.30 21.96
N LEU A 166 8.26 7.32 21.41
CA LEU A 166 8.63 5.91 21.51
C LEU A 166 10.00 5.62 20.87
N THR A 167 10.43 6.39 19.88
CA THR A 167 11.79 6.23 19.32
C THR A 167 12.90 6.54 20.33
N LEU A 168 12.62 7.35 21.37
CA LEU A 168 13.56 7.64 22.43
C LEU A 168 13.99 6.39 23.21
N PHE A 169 13.17 5.36 23.24
CA PHE A 169 13.43 4.09 23.89
C PHE A 169 14.06 3.05 22.94
N MET A 170 14.26 3.38 21.67
CA MET A 170 14.96 2.50 20.73
C MET A 170 16.45 2.40 21.06
N ARG A 171 17.02 1.20 20.92
CA ARG A 171 18.46 1.00 21.11
C ARG A 171 19.26 1.74 20.03
N LYS A 172 20.37 2.38 20.43
CA LYS A 172 21.35 2.99 19.54
C LYS A 172 22.16 1.87 18.87
N GLY A 173 21.60 1.20 17.88
CA GLY A 173 22.30 0.18 17.09
C GLY A 173 22.56 0.68 15.67
N LYS A 174 23.57 0.14 15.01
CA LYS A 174 23.70 0.24 13.54
C LYS A 174 22.85 -0.84 12.90
N ALA A 175 22.28 -0.59 11.74
CA ALA A 175 21.69 -1.67 10.93
C ALA A 175 22.82 -2.61 10.53
N VAL A 176 22.55 -3.92 10.61
CA VAL A 176 23.49 -4.90 10.06
C VAL A 176 23.36 -4.81 8.54
N THR A 177 24.40 -4.33 7.89
CA THR A 177 24.42 -4.30 6.43
C THR A 177 24.84 -5.65 5.90
N PRO A 178 24.14 -6.22 4.93
CA PRO A 178 24.68 -7.28 4.09
C PRO A 178 25.95 -6.79 3.39
N ASP A 179 26.83 -7.69 2.99
CA ASP A 179 28.08 -7.41 2.28
C ASP A 179 27.90 -6.30 1.24
N ARG A 180 28.79 -5.29 1.32
CA ARG A 180 28.73 -4.06 0.50
C ARG A 180 29.00 -4.39 -0.97
N MET A 181 27.95 -4.76 -1.69
CA MET A 181 28.06 -4.92 -3.14
C MET A 181 28.13 -3.53 -3.80
N PRO A 182 29.11 -3.27 -4.70
CA PRO A 182 29.20 -2.00 -5.42
C PRO A 182 27.89 -1.69 -6.16
N LEU A 183 27.46 -0.43 -6.16
CA LEU A 183 26.22 0.01 -6.84
C LEU A 183 26.15 -0.46 -8.31
N ARG A 184 27.27 -0.41 -9.02
CA ARG A 184 27.35 -0.87 -10.42
C ARG A 184 27.00 -2.34 -10.58
N GLU A 185 27.43 -3.17 -9.65
CA GLU A 185 27.17 -4.61 -9.65
C GLU A 185 25.70 -4.88 -9.32
N GLN A 186 25.13 -4.12 -8.35
CA GLN A 186 23.70 -4.16 -8.04
C GLN A 186 22.84 -3.81 -9.25
N PHE A 187 23.21 -2.76 -10.02
CA PHE A 187 22.52 -2.38 -11.25
C PHE A 187 22.62 -3.43 -12.35
N THR A 188 23.75 -4.12 -12.46
CA THR A 188 23.91 -5.19 -13.46
C THR A 188 23.02 -6.38 -13.16
N ILE A 189 22.98 -6.82 -11.89
CA ILE A 189 22.10 -7.89 -11.44
C ILE A 189 20.63 -7.48 -11.59
N LEU A 190 20.31 -6.22 -11.26
CA LEU A 190 18.98 -5.66 -11.45
C LEU A 190 18.54 -5.73 -12.92
N LYS A 191 19.37 -5.28 -13.85
CA LYS A 191 19.07 -5.30 -15.28
C LYS A 191 18.85 -6.71 -15.81
N ASP A 192 19.67 -7.67 -15.38
CA ASP A 192 19.52 -9.07 -15.75
C ASP A 192 18.20 -9.65 -15.27
N ARG A 193 17.84 -9.42 -13.99
CA ARG A 193 16.58 -9.87 -13.41
C ARG A 193 15.36 -9.27 -14.08
N LEU A 194 15.40 -7.97 -14.37
CA LEU A 194 14.33 -7.29 -15.08
C LEU A 194 14.07 -7.88 -16.48
N SER A 195 15.12 -8.34 -17.16
CA SER A 195 15.00 -8.96 -18.47
C SER A 195 14.19 -10.28 -18.40
N HIS A 196 14.33 -11.04 -17.31
CA HIS A 196 13.57 -12.28 -17.06
C HIS A 196 12.13 -12.02 -16.60
N MET A 197 11.88 -10.86 -15.99
CA MET A 197 10.56 -10.47 -15.47
C MET A 197 9.75 -9.57 -16.39
N LYS A 198 10.25 -9.25 -17.57
CA LYS A 198 9.64 -8.27 -18.50
C LYS A 198 8.14 -8.49 -18.76
N LEU A 199 7.67 -9.74 -18.71
CA LEU A 199 6.26 -10.07 -18.89
C LEU A 199 5.39 -9.75 -17.67
N LEU A 200 5.96 -9.78 -16.45
CA LEU A 200 5.25 -9.48 -15.21
C LEU A 200 5.19 -7.98 -14.91
N LEU A 201 6.21 -7.22 -15.34
CA LEU A 201 6.36 -5.81 -14.99
C LEU A 201 5.13 -4.96 -15.34
N PRO A 202 4.53 -5.07 -16.55
CA PRO A 202 3.31 -4.33 -16.88
C PRO A 202 2.15 -4.68 -15.94
N GLY A 203 1.96 -5.97 -15.65
CA GLY A 203 0.92 -6.44 -14.73
C GLY A 203 1.10 -5.88 -13.31
N MET A 204 2.34 -5.82 -12.81
CA MET A 204 2.66 -5.24 -11.51
C MET A 204 2.28 -3.75 -11.44
N ILE A 205 2.69 -2.97 -12.44
CA ILE A 205 2.41 -1.54 -12.50
C ILE A 205 0.91 -1.31 -12.64
N LEU A 206 0.24 -2.01 -13.54
CA LEU A 206 -1.20 -1.84 -13.78
C LEU A 206 -2.05 -2.25 -12.56
N GLN A 207 -1.68 -3.34 -11.88
CA GLN A 207 -2.36 -3.81 -10.67
C GLN A 207 -2.29 -2.75 -9.56
N THR A 208 -1.10 -2.24 -9.27
CA THR A 208 -0.90 -1.25 -8.21
C THR A 208 -1.45 0.11 -8.61
N THR A 209 -1.43 0.48 -9.90
CA THR A 209 -2.10 1.68 -10.43
C THR A 209 -3.60 1.57 -10.25
N GLY A 210 -4.23 0.46 -10.69
CA GLY A 210 -5.67 0.24 -10.57
C GLY A 210 -6.16 0.28 -9.11
N ALA A 211 -5.39 -0.27 -8.18
CA ALA A 211 -5.73 -0.21 -6.76
C ALA A 211 -5.55 1.20 -6.18
N SER A 212 -4.42 1.85 -6.45
CA SER A 212 -4.08 3.13 -5.82
C SER A 212 -4.84 4.33 -6.39
N MET A 213 -5.33 4.25 -7.64
CA MET A 213 -6.18 5.30 -8.21
C MET A 213 -7.52 5.46 -7.49
N LEU A 214 -7.99 4.44 -6.78
CA LEU A 214 -9.20 4.50 -5.96
C LEU A 214 -8.98 5.28 -4.65
N ILE A 215 -7.76 5.32 -4.11
CA ILE A 215 -7.46 5.89 -2.77
C ILE A 215 -8.00 7.31 -2.62
N PRO A 216 -7.73 8.29 -3.51
CA PRO A 216 -8.22 9.65 -3.36
C PRO A 216 -9.74 9.79 -3.56
N ILE A 217 -10.37 8.77 -4.15
CA ILE A 217 -11.74 8.84 -4.65
C ILE A 217 -12.73 8.10 -3.74
N LEU A 218 -12.29 7.05 -3.04
CA LEU A 218 -13.16 6.18 -2.24
C LEU A 218 -14.12 6.92 -1.30
N PRO A 219 -13.68 7.90 -0.47
CA PRO A 219 -14.61 8.61 0.43
C PRO A 219 -15.63 9.46 -0.33
N SER A 220 -15.20 10.15 -1.39
CA SER A 220 -16.11 10.96 -2.23
C SER A 220 -17.13 10.10 -2.96
N PHE A 221 -16.74 8.93 -3.43
CA PHE A 221 -17.62 7.98 -4.07
C PHE A 221 -18.66 7.43 -3.08
N ALA A 222 -18.23 7.04 -1.87
CA ALA A 222 -19.12 6.56 -0.81
C ALA A 222 -20.17 7.60 -0.42
N ASP A 223 -19.79 8.87 -0.30
CA ASP A 223 -20.64 9.96 0.08
C ASP A 223 -21.59 10.40 -1.06
N LYS A 224 -21.03 10.71 -2.25
CA LYS A 224 -21.77 11.35 -3.33
C LYS A 224 -22.55 10.37 -4.21
N GLU A 225 -21.98 9.20 -4.51
CA GLU A 225 -22.60 8.24 -5.44
C GLU A 225 -23.42 7.19 -4.70
N LEU A 226 -22.99 6.78 -3.50
CA LEU A 226 -23.69 5.78 -2.70
C LEU A 226 -24.53 6.38 -1.57
N GLY A 227 -24.38 7.68 -1.26
CA GLY A 227 -25.11 8.35 -0.18
C GLY A 227 -24.80 7.81 1.23
N LEU A 228 -23.59 7.29 1.43
CA LEU A 228 -23.19 6.66 2.69
C LEU A 228 -22.55 7.68 3.65
N SER A 229 -22.89 7.57 4.94
CA SER A 229 -22.15 8.30 5.97
C SER A 229 -20.73 7.74 6.15
N GLY A 230 -19.84 8.51 6.79
CA GLY A 230 -18.48 8.04 7.12
C GLY A 230 -18.48 6.78 7.97
N THR A 231 -19.46 6.64 8.87
CA THR A 231 -19.65 5.43 9.69
C THR A 231 -20.02 4.22 8.81
N GLN A 232 -20.98 4.38 7.89
CA GLN A 232 -21.37 3.32 6.96
C GLN A 232 -20.20 2.93 6.04
N TYR A 233 -19.47 3.90 5.52
CA TYR A 233 -18.26 3.65 4.74
C TYR A 233 -17.21 2.90 5.56
N SER A 234 -17.02 3.24 6.84
CA SER A 234 -16.11 2.51 7.74
C SER A 234 -16.53 1.07 7.98
N ILE A 235 -17.85 0.79 8.04
CA ILE A 235 -18.37 -0.59 8.12
C ILE A 235 -17.98 -1.39 6.86
N LEU A 236 -18.09 -0.80 5.65
CA LEU A 236 -17.68 -1.46 4.42
C LEU A 236 -16.18 -1.77 4.43
N LEU A 237 -15.34 -0.79 4.80
CA LEU A 237 -13.88 -0.98 4.91
C LEU A 237 -13.53 -2.06 5.94
N THR A 238 -14.21 -2.05 7.09
CA THR A 238 -14.00 -3.03 8.16
C THR A 238 -14.36 -4.44 7.71
N ALA A 239 -15.53 -4.62 7.11
CA ALA A 239 -15.99 -5.92 6.63
C ALA A 239 -15.06 -6.49 5.56
N GLY A 240 -14.72 -5.69 4.55
CA GLY A 240 -13.77 -6.08 3.51
C GLY A 240 -12.38 -6.36 4.07
N GLY A 241 -11.88 -5.50 4.97
CA GLY A 241 -10.58 -5.64 5.60
C GLY A 241 -10.46 -6.88 6.49
N ILE A 242 -11.47 -7.17 7.31
CA ILE A 242 -11.51 -8.40 8.13
C ILE A 242 -11.51 -9.64 7.24
N CYS A 243 -12.33 -9.67 6.18
CA CYS A 243 -12.36 -10.80 5.26
C CYS A 243 -11.03 -10.96 4.51
N ALA A 244 -10.39 -9.85 4.11
CA ALA A 244 -9.06 -9.89 3.52
C ALA A 244 -8.03 -10.50 4.47
N VAL A 245 -7.90 -9.97 5.69
CA VAL A 245 -6.92 -10.44 6.67
C VAL A 245 -7.17 -11.89 7.09
N ALA A 246 -8.42 -12.23 7.44
CA ALA A 246 -8.78 -13.58 7.84
C ALA A 246 -8.61 -14.61 6.72
N GLY A 247 -8.81 -14.19 5.47
CA GLY A 247 -8.68 -15.04 4.30
C GLY A 247 -7.24 -15.30 3.84
N LEU A 248 -6.25 -14.44 4.19
CA LEU A 248 -4.87 -14.55 3.68
C LEU A 248 -4.24 -15.92 3.93
N ILE A 249 -4.28 -16.42 5.16
CA ILE A 249 -3.67 -17.71 5.52
C ILE A 249 -4.44 -18.88 4.89
N PRO A 250 -5.77 -18.98 5.00
CA PRO A 250 -6.54 -20.05 4.35
C PRO A 250 -6.35 -20.09 2.84
N MET A 251 -6.41 -18.93 2.16
CA MET A 251 -6.26 -18.85 0.71
C MET A 251 -4.84 -19.18 0.27
N GLY A 252 -3.81 -18.74 1.02
CA GLY A 252 -2.43 -19.14 0.76
C GLY A 252 -2.24 -20.65 0.84
N LYS A 253 -2.72 -21.30 1.92
CA LYS A 253 -2.67 -22.76 2.08
C LYS A 253 -3.44 -23.49 0.98
N LEU A 254 -4.59 -22.95 0.58
CA LEU A 254 -5.42 -23.54 -0.47
C LEU A 254 -4.72 -23.44 -1.83
N SER A 255 -4.11 -22.30 -2.13
CA SER A 255 -3.32 -22.07 -3.34
C SER A 255 -2.13 -23.05 -3.41
N ASP A 256 -1.40 -23.23 -2.31
CA ASP A 256 -0.28 -24.18 -2.24
C ASP A 256 -0.75 -25.63 -2.43
N LYS A 257 -1.85 -26.03 -1.76
CA LYS A 257 -2.40 -27.39 -1.83
C LYS A 257 -2.91 -27.77 -3.23
N LEU A 258 -3.51 -26.81 -3.93
CA LEU A 258 -4.07 -27.04 -5.27
C LEU A 258 -3.02 -26.88 -6.37
N GLY A 259 -1.81 -26.41 -6.06
CA GLY A 259 -0.77 -26.11 -7.05
C GLY A 259 -1.22 -25.08 -8.08
N GLY A 260 -2.20 -24.28 -7.72
CA GLY A 260 -3.03 -23.50 -8.67
C GLY A 260 -2.89 -21.99 -8.56
N GLN A 261 -1.69 -21.44 -8.29
CA GLN A 261 -1.47 -19.98 -8.19
C GLN A 261 -2.13 -19.20 -9.33
N LYS A 262 -2.05 -19.73 -10.56
CA LYS A 262 -2.69 -19.16 -11.75
C LYS A 262 -4.20 -18.95 -11.56
N TRP A 263 -4.91 -19.98 -11.11
CA TRP A 263 -6.37 -19.92 -10.99
C TRP A 263 -6.82 -18.97 -9.86
N PHE A 264 -6.02 -18.85 -8.79
CA PHE A 264 -6.28 -17.88 -7.74
C PHE A 264 -6.10 -16.43 -8.24
N LEU A 265 -5.11 -16.19 -9.11
CA LEU A 265 -4.93 -14.89 -9.74
C LEU A 265 -6.06 -14.59 -10.74
N VAL A 266 -6.38 -15.52 -11.62
CA VAL A 266 -7.45 -15.33 -12.62
C VAL A 266 -8.80 -15.10 -11.94
N ALA A 267 -9.20 -15.98 -11.03
CA ALA A 267 -10.46 -15.85 -10.31
C ALA A 267 -10.47 -14.60 -9.42
N GLY A 268 -9.38 -14.36 -8.69
CA GLY A 268 -9.26 -13.20 -7.81
C GLY A 268 -9.38 -11.89 -8.57
N PHE A 269 -8.61 -11.68 -9.63
CA PHE A 269 -8.69 -10.46 -10.43
C PHE A 269 -10.03 -10.31 -11.15
N GLY A 270 -10.60 -11.40 -11.64
CA GLY A 270 -11.91 -11.40 -12.29
C GLY A 270 -13.04 -11.00 -11.32
N VAL A 271 -13.07 -11.60 -10.13
CA VAL A 271 -14.04 -11.25 -9.07
C VAL A 271 -13.83 -9.83 -8.58
N PHE A 272 -12.57 -9.40 -8.43
CA PHE A 272 -12.24 -8.02 -8.02
C PHE A 272 -12.73 -7.00 -9.06
N ALA A 273 -12.49 -7.26 -10.34
CA ALA A 273 -12.96 -6.43 -11.45
C ALA A 273 -14.49 -6.32 -11.48
N LEU A 274 -15.19 -7.47 -11.36
CA LEU A 274 -16.64 -7.51 -11.32
C LEU A 274 -17.21 -6.75 -10.11
N GLY A 275 -16.62 -6.93 -8.95
CA GLY A 275 -17.03 -6.23 -7.71
C GLY A 275 -16.90 -4.72 -7.85
N LEU A 276 -15.79 -4.21 -8.40
CA LEU A 276 -15.61 -2.78 -8.66
C LEU A 276 -16.63 -2.25 -9.68
N TYR A 277 -16.87 -3.00 -10.75
CA TYR A 277 -17.88 -2.66 -11.76
C TYR A 277 -19.29 -2.57 -11.15
N MET A 278 -19.65 -3.55 -10.29
CA MET A 278 -20.95 -3.55 -9.62
C MET A 278 -21.09 -2.39 -8.63
N LEU A 279 -20.03 -2.05 -7.86
CA LEU A 279 -20.06 -0.88 -6.98
C LEU A 279 -20.35 0.41 -7.75
N ALA A 280 -19.80 0.55 -8.96
CA ALA A 280 -20.03 1.71 -9.82
C ALA A 280 -21.49 1.85 -10.32
N SER A 281 -22.35 0.85 -10.10
CA SER A 281 -23.76 0.85 -10.54
C SER A 281 -24.73 1.49 -9.53
N GLY A 282 -24.24 2.10 -8.44
CA GLY A 282 -25.08 2.84 -7.48
C GLY A 282 -25.97 1.95 -6.61
N LEU A 283 -25.41 0.92 -6.00
CA LEU A 283 -26.13 -0.07 -5.20
C LEU A 283 -26.44 0.43 -3.78
N THR A 284 -27.45 -0.19 -3.15
CA THR A 284 -27.77 0.10 -1.74
C THR A 284 -26.70 -0.42 -0.79
N PHE A 285 -26.65 0.11 0.45
CA PHE A 285 -25.66 -0.22 1.48
C PHE A 285 -25.44 -1.74 1.67
N TRP A 286 -26.50 -2.54 1.70
CA TRP A 286 -26.38 -3.98 1.93
C TRP A 286 -25.69 -4.72 0.80
N TYR A 287 -25.97 -4.33 -0.45
CA TYR A 287 -25.26 -4.88 -1.62
C TYR A 287 -23.80 -4.42 -1.63
N CYS A 288 -23.52 -3.15 -1.30
CA CYS A 288 -22.16 -2.66 -1.14
C CYS A 288 -21.39 -3.42 -0.07
N LEU A 289 -22.04 -3.75 1.06
CA LEU A 289 -21.44 -4.55 2.12
C LEU A 289 -21.06 -5.96 1.65
N LEU A 290 -21.99 -6.62 0.94
CA LEU A 290 -21.71 -7.94 0.36
C LEU A 290 -20.54 -7.88 -0.61
N ILE A 291 -20.52 -6.87 -1.48
CA ILE A 291 -19.42 -6.69 -2.45
C ILE A 291 -18.10 -6.40 -1.72
N ALA A 292 -18.10 -5.57 -0.67
CA ALA A 292 -16.90 -5.30 0.12
C ALA A 292 -16.32 -6.59 0.74
N ILE A 293 -17.17 -7.48 1.27
CA ILE A 293 -16.77 -8.81 1.76
C ILE A 293 -16.15 -9.65 0.63
N VAL A 294 -16.81 -9.70 -0.52
CA VAL A 294 -16.34 -10.46 -1.69
C VAL A 294 -14.99 -9.92 -2.19
N LEU A 295 -14.83 -8.58 -2.26
CA LEU A 295 -13.57 -7.94 -2.61
C LEU A 295 -12.46 -8.26 -1.59
N GLY A 296 -12.78 -8.31 -0.31
CA GLY A 296 -11.84 -8.71 0.74
C GLY A 296 -11.36 -10.15 0.56
N VAL A 297 -12.26 -11.09 0.33
CA VAL A 297 -11.93 -12.50 0.05
C VAL A 297 -11.12 -12.64 -1.24
N SER A 298 -11.49 -11.89 -2.27
CA SER A 298 -10.77 -11.85 -3.55
C SER A 298 -9.33 -11.36 -3.37
N TYR A 299 -9.13 -10.28 -2.61
CA TYR A 299 -7.82 -9.77 -2.27
C TYR A 299 -6.98 -10.81 -1.51
N ALA A 300 -7.61 -11.52 -0.56
CA ALA A 300 -6.97 -12.61 0.18
C ALA A 300 -6.53 -13.79 -0.73
N ALA A 301 -7.20 -14.01 -1.84
CA ALA A 301 -6.81 -15.02 -2.84
C ALA A 301 -5.66 -14.52 -3.74
N ILE A 302 -5.70 -13.25 -4.14
CA ILE A 302 -4.71 -12.64 -5.03
C ILE A 302 -3.35 -12.52 -4.31
N LEU A 303 -3.32 -11.90 -3.12
CA LEU A 303 -2.07 -11.44 -2.50
C LEU A 303 -1.07 -12.55 -2.23
N PRO A 304 -1.40 -13.69 -1.57
CA PRO A 304 -0.43 -14.75 -1.35
C PRO A 304 -0.01 -15.44 -2.65
N SER A 305 -0.93 -15.66 -3.60
CA SER A 305 -0.62 -16.26 -4.89
C SER A 305 0.27 -15.37 -5.75
N TRP A 306 0.08 -14.06 -5.70
CA TRP A 306 0.92 -13.06 -6.33
C TRP A 306 2.33 -13.05 -5.74
N ASN A 307 2.45 -12.96 -4.41
CA ASN A 307 3.74 -12.99 -3.75
C ASN A 307 4.50 -14.31 -3.96
N ALA A 308 3.80 -15.45 -4.02
CA ALA A 308 4.41 -16.73 -4.34
C ALA A 308 4.96 -16.75 -5.78
N LEU A 309 4.24 -16.17 -6.74
CA LEU A 309 4.72 -15.99 -8.11
C LEU A 309 5.96 -15.08 -8.14
N LEU A 310 5.93 -13.94 -7.46
CA LEU A 310 7.06 -13.01 -7.40
C LEU A 310 8.29 -13.64 -6.73
N ALA A 311 8.08 -14.41 -5.65
CA ALA A 311 9.15 -15.09 -4.93
C ALA A 311 9.96 -16.06 -5.82
N SER A 312 9.34 -16.65 -6.84
CA SER A 312 10.04 -17.53 -7.80
C SER A 312 11.12 -16.80 -8.61
N TYR A 313 11.03 -15.48 -8.73
CA TYR A 313 12.04 -14.66 -9.41
C TYR A 313 13.11 -14.10 -8.48
N VAL A 314 12.93 -14.24 -7.16
CA VAL A 314 13.89 -13.73 -6.17
C VAL A 314 15.00 -14.75 -5.96
N PRO A 315 16.31 -14.40 -6.18
CA PRO A 315 17.39 -15.34 -5.99
C PRO A 315 17.57 -15.69 -4.51
N PRO A 316 17.79 -16.98 -4.16
CA PRO A 316 17.92 -17.44 -2.77
C PRO A 316 19.04 -16.76 -1.95
N LYS A 317 20.06 -16.22 -2.60
CA LYS A 317 21.20 -15.55 -1.93
C LYS A 317 21.13 -14.00 -1.99
N GLN A 318 20.14 -13.42 -2.68
CA GLN A 318 20.01 -11.97 -2.91
C GLN A 318 18.57 -11.50 -2.71
N GLU A 319 17.89 -12.07 -1.73
CA GLU A 319 16.47 -11.81 -1.50
C GLU A 319 16.17 -10.33 -1.25
N GLY A 320 17.03 -9.61 -0.51
CA GLY A 320 16.84 -8.18 -0.26
C GLY A 320 16.85 -7.35 -1.54
N LEU A 321 17.79 -7.62 -2.46
CA LEU A 321 17.86 -6.93 -3.75
C LEU A 321 16.66 -7.31 -4.63
N GLY A 322 16.32 -8.61 -4.72
CA GLY A 322 15.20 -9.07 -5.52
C GLY A 322 13.87 -8.44 -5.09
N TRP A 323 13.55 -8.47 -3.81
CA TRP A 323 12.34 -7.83 -3.29
C TRP A 323 12.37 -6.31 -3.42
N GLY A 324 13.55 -5.68 -3.29
CA GLY A 324 13.71 -4.24 -3.50
C GLY A 324 13.34 -3.82 -4.91
N VAL A 325 13.76 -4.60 -5.92
CA VAL A 325 13.40 -4.37 -7.33
C VAL A 325 11.89 -4.48 -7.55
N LEU A 326 11.31 -5.59 -7.08
CA LEU A 326 9.88 -5.83 -7.22
C LEU A 326 9.06 -4.71 -6.57
N SER A 327 9.40 -4.33 -5.34
CA SER A 327 8.75 -3.23 -4.63
C SER A 327 8.89 -1.88 -5.35
N THR A 328 9.98 -1.66 -6.10
CA THR A 328 10.15 -0.44 -6.90
C THR A 328 9.14 -0.40 -8.04
N PHE A 329 8.94 -1.51 -8.76
CA PHE A 329 7.95 -1.56 -9.85
C PHE A 329 6.52 -1.44 -9.34
N GLU A 330 6.17 -2.10 -8.23
CA GLU A 330 4.90 -1.91 -7.56
C GLU A 330 4.73 -0.45 -7.11
N GLY A 331 5.80 0.15 -6.58
CA GLY A 331 5.85 1.56 -6.18
C GLY A 331 5.56 2.53 -7.32
N ILE A 332 6.01 2.25 -8.55
CA ILE A 332 5.70 3.08 -9.73
C ILE A 332 4.19 3.18 -9.93
N GLY A 333 3.47 2.06 -9.88
CA GLY A 333 2.01 2.07 -10.02
C GLY A 333 1.32 2.80 -8.87
N VAL A 334 1.81 2.63 -7.64
CA VAL A 334 1.29 3.35 -6.47
C VAL A 334 1.51 4.86 -6.57
N MET A 335 2.61 5.31 -7.18
CA MET A 335 2.88 6.74 -7.43
C MET A 335 1.97 7.34 -8.51
N ILE A 336 1.74 6.59 -9.60
CA ILE A 336 0.96 7.06 -10.75
C ILE A 336 -0.54 7.04 -10.45
N GLY A 337 -1.03 6.01 -9.75
CA GLY A 337 -2.45 5.74 -9.56
C GLY A 337 -3.24 6.90 -8.99
N PRO A 338 -2.87 7.50 -7.85
CA PRO A 338 -3.63 8.59 -7.25
C PRO A 338 -3.74 9.83 -8.15
N VAL A 339 -2.68 10.19 -8.88
CA VAL A 339 -2.73 11.28 -9.88
C VAL A 339 -3.71 10.92 -10.99
N ALA A 340 -3.58 9.71 -11.55
CA ALA A 340 -4.47 9.26 -12.62
C ALA A 340 -5.93 9.20 -12.13
N GLY A 341 -6.19 8.66 -10.94
CA GLY A 341 -7.51 8.60 -10.34
C GLY A 341 -8.11 9.98 -10.10
N GLY A 342 -7.33 10.89 -9.51
CA GLY A 342 -7.74 12.27 -9.28
C GLY A 342 -8.08 13.02 -10.58
N PHE A 343 -7.22 12.87 -11.60
CA PHE A 343 -7.42 13.49 -12.90
C PHE A 343 -8.68 12.93 -13.63
N ILE A 344 -8.85 11.61 -13.66
CA ILE A 344 -10.04 10.98 -14.24
C ILE A 344 -11.30 11.46 -13.52
N ALA A 345 -11.27 11.50 -12.19
CA ALA A 345 -12.41 11.95 -11.41
C ALA A 345 -12.79 13.42 -11.66
N ALA A 346 -11.77 14.28 -11.83
CA ALA A 346 -12.00 15.69 -12.13
C ALA A 346 -12.68 15.93 -13.49
N TRP A 347 -12.38 15.08 -14.49
CA TRP A 347 -12.87 15.26 -15.87
C TRP A 347 -14.11 14.41 -16.19
N ASN A 348 -14.18 13.20 -15.67
CA ASN A 348 -15.18 12.20 -16.02
C ASN A 348 -16.08 11.76 -14.85
N GLY A 349 -15.86 12.35 -13.66
CA GLY A 349 -16.56 11.97 -12.45
C GLY A 349 -15.93 10.79 -11.70
N VAL A 350 -16.29 10.64 -10.43
CA VAL A 350 -15.69 9.66 -9.52
C VAL A 350 -16.01 8.21 -9.92
N THR A 351 -17.18 7.98 -10.50
CA THR A 351 -17.63 6.65 -10.97
C THR A 351 -16.76 6.10 -12.11
N ALA A 352 -16.25 6.99 -12.99
CA ALA A 352 -15.37 6.60 -14.09
C ALA A 352 -14.07 5.95 -13.61
N VAL A 353 -13.57 6.35 -12.43
CA VAL A 353 -12.36 5.77 -11.82
C VAL A 353 -12.59 4.29 -11.47
N PHE A 354 -13.77 3.95 -10.95
CA PHE A 354 -14.14 2.57 -10.64
C PHE A 354 -14.23 1.71 -11.91
N TRP A 355 -14.85 2.23 -12.98
CA TRP A 355 -14.91 1.50 -14.26
C TRP A 355 -13.53 1.25 -14.85
N ILE A 356 -12.67 2.26 -14.86
CA ILE A 356 -11.30 2.13 -15.38
C ILE A 356 -10.50 1.14 -14.53
N SER A 357 -10.61 1.22 -13.20
CA SER A 357 -9.96 0.28 -12.30
C SER A 357 -10.48 -1.16 -12.54
N ALA A 358 -11.79 -1.34 -12.69
CA ALA A 358 -12.40 -2.63 -13.01
C ALA A 358 -11.88 -3.20 -14.36
N ILE A 359 -11.76 -2.36 -15.39
CA ILE A 359 -11.20 -2.75 -16.69
C ILE A 359 -9.74 -3.18 -16.53
N LEU A 360 -8.91 -2.42 -15.79
CA LEU A 360 -7.51 -2.77 -15.56
C LEU A 360 -7.39 -4.14 -14.88
N PHE A 361 -8.14 -4.39 -13.81
CA PHE A 361 -8.13 -5.69 -13.12
C PHE A 361 -8.67 -6.81 -14.00
N GLY A 362 -9.72 -6.54 -14.79
CA GLY A 362 -10.25 -7.49 -15.77
C GLY A 362 -9.22 -7.87 -16.83
N LEU A 363 -8.51 -6.89 -17.39
CA LEU A 363 -7.44 -7.13 -18.36
C LEU A 363 -6.28 -7.94 -17.76
N ILE A 364 -5.91 -7.68 -16.51
CA ILE A 364 -4.89 -8.46 -15.80
C ILE A 364 -5.38 -9.91 -15.60
N GLY A 365 -6.62 -10.11 -15.20
CA GLY A 365 -7.21 -11.44 -15.06
C GLY A 365 -7.23 -12.21 -16.38
N LEU A 366 -7.63 -11.56 -17.48
CA LEU A 366 -7.60 -12.12 -18.82
C LEU A 366 -6.17 -12.44 -19.29
N PHE A 367 -5.22 -11.55 -19.00
CA PHE A 367 -3.81 -11.79 -19.30
C PHE A 367 -3.31 -13.08 -18.64
N TYR A 368 -3.59 -13.28 -17.33
CA TYR A 368 -3.19 -14.52 -16.63
C TYR A 368 -3.97 -15.75 -17.11
N LEU A 369 -5.19 -15.58 -17.60
CA LEU A 369 -5.96 -16.69 -18.18
C LEU A 369 -5.32 -17.23 -19.47
N TRP A 370 -4.91 -16.32 -20.36
CA TRP A 370 -4.42 -16.66 -21.70
C TRP A 370 -2.94 -17.02 -21.72
N PHE A 371 -2.14 -16.43 -20.82
CA PHE A 371 -0.71 -16.67 -20.80
C PHE A 371 -0.37 -17.99 -20.07
N PRO A 372 0.44 -18.88 -20.66
CA PRO A 372 0.88 -20.11 -20.00
C PRO A 372 1.80 -19.77 -18.83
N PHE A 373 1.51 -20.35 -17.65
CA PHE A 373 2.21 -20.01 -16.41
C PHE A 373 3.68 -20.45 -16.40
N HIS A 374 4.03 -21.45 -17.21
CA HIS A 374 5.45 -21.83 -17.41
C HIS A 374 6.30 -20.75 -18.09
N ALA A 375 5.66 -19.75 -18.76
CA ALA A 375 6.38 -18.60 -19.28
C ALA A 375 6.87 -17.64 -18.17
N PHE A 376 6.36 -17.77 -16.94
CA PHE A 376 6.73 -16.97 -15.79
C PHE A 376 7.71 -17.68 -14.86
N THR A 377 8.01 -18.99 -15.05
CA THR A 377 8.99 -19.70 -14.25
C THR A 377 10.39 -19.48 -14.80
N PRO A 378 11.38 -19.07 -13.98
CA PRO A 378 12.76 -18.96 -14.42
C PRO A 378 13.30 -20.35 -14.76
N ASN A 379 13.73 -20.52 -16.00
CA ASN A 379 14.48 -21.64 -16.55
C ASN A 379 14.43 -23.00 -15.82
N GLY A 380 13.65 -23.94 -16.36
CA GLY A 380 14.12 -25.32 -16.54
C GLY A 380 13.98 -26.29 -15.38
N GLU A 381 13.35 -25.95 -14.26
CA GLU A 381 12.79 -26.99 -13.40
C GLU A 381 11.35 -27.27 -13.83
N ALA A 382 11.23 -27.99 -14.94
CA ALA A 382 10.04 -28.75 -15.21
C ALA A 382 9.82 -29.68 -14.00
N THR A 383 8.94 -29.28 -13.10
CA THR A 383 8.42 -30.18 -12.09
C THR A 383 7.66 -31.29 -12.80
N ASN A 384 8.40 -32.34 -13.19
CA ASN A 384 7.88 -33.69 -13.24
C ASN A 384 7.42 -34.04 -11.82
N LYS A 385 6.15 -33.82 -11.52
CA LYS A 385 5.36 -34.62 -10.58
C LYS A 385 3.90 -34.51 -10.93
#